data_938f84d60381d04dced59d7f4078aac7
#
_entry.id   938f84d60381d04dced59d7f4078aac7
#
_cell.length_a   1.000
_cell.length_b   1.000
_cell.length_c   1.000
_cell.angle_alpha   90.00
_cell.angle_beta   90.00
_cell.angle_gamma   90.00
#
_symmetry.space_group_name_H-M   'P 1'
#
loop_
_entity.id
_entity.type
_entity.pdbx_description
1 polymer ?
#
loop_
_entity_poly.entity_id
_entity_poly.type
_entity_poly.pdbx_seq_one_letter_code
_entity_poly.pdbx_strand_id
1 'polypeptide(L)'
;MKSFYQENVFNDIDFGLIKSYVFKHIESSSDFNYTKIYGRYWNTIDFNDDINNLLIKTARSGFDVDDLEIVYTQCVKYQIKDGVTPSLGNHIDDFYATHTLNIIIDSTLDWPLTVGEVDFPSLTNSAVFLKGDEDFHSRPKYPSKNENDYVIAIFVNFAPANSEIIKKSNRFKSLPKEVREAMRLKMTPNDVNLY
;
A
#
# COMPACT_ATOMS: atom_id res chain seq x y z
N MET A 1 12.15 15.01 -6.06
CA MET A 1 12.67 14.48 -4.77
C MET A 1 13.12 13.05 -5.03
N LYS A 2 14.19 12.57 -4.41
CA LYS A 2 14.56 11.15 -4.48
C LYS A 2 13.72 10.38 -3.45
N SER A 3 13.39 9.13 -3.74
CA SER A 3 12.79 8.22 -2.79
C SER A 3 13.65 8.10 -1.53
N PHE A 4 13.03 8.02 -0.38
CA PHE A 4 13.74 7.91 0.90
C PHE A 4 12.99 7.02 1.88
N TYR A 5 13.69 6.62 2.92
CA TYR A 5 13.21 5.75 3.99
C TYR A 5 13.18 6.49 5.32
N GLN A 6 12.18 6.18 6.12
CA GLN A 6 12.04 6.70 7.48
C GLN A 6 11.62 5.58 8.43
N GLU A 7 12.37 5.41 9.51
CA GLU A 7 11.97 4.56 10.65
C GLU A 7 11.10 5.35 11.62
N ASN A 8 10.26 4.63 12.37
CA ASN A 8 9.37 5.19 13.38
C ASN A 8 8.58 6.39 12.82
N VAL A 9 7.99 6.17 11.65
CA VAL A 9 7.28 7.22 10.90
C VAL A 9 6.08 7.78 11.68
N PHE A 10 5.51 6.98 12.58
CA PHE A 10 4.48 7.40 13.53
C PHE A 10 4.96 7.22 14.97
N ASN A 11 4.42 8.01 15.91
CA ASN A 11 4.55 7.71 17.32
C ASN A 11 3.77 6.43 17.69
N ASP A 12 4.02 5.86 18.87
CA ASP A 12 3.46 4.57 19.29
C ASP A 12 1.92 4.56 19.33
N ILE A 13 1.28 5.68 19.68
CA ILE A 13 -0.19 5.79 19.76
C ILE A 13 -0.79 5.76 18.36
N ASP A 14 -0.31 6.61 17.48
CA ASP A 14 -0.79 6.72 16.10
C ASP A 14 -0.52 5.42 15.32
N PHE A 15 0.67 4.84 15.49
CA PHE A 15 0.99 3.56 14.88
C PHE A 15 0.11 2.43 15.42
N GLY A 16 -0.13 2.37 16.73
CA GLY A 16 -1.03 1.40 17.36
C GLY A 16 -2.45 1.47 16.81
N LEU A 17 -2.96 2.68 16.55
CA LEU A 17 -4.26 2.90 15.93
C LEU A 17 -4.31 2.33 14.51
N ILE A 18 -3.33 2.68 13.66
CA ILE A 18 -3.24 2.18 12.28
C ILE A 18 -3.12 0.65 12.28
N LYS A 19 -2.19 0.11 13.07
CA LYS A 19 -1.93 -1.34 13.18
C LYS A 19 -3.21 -2.10 13.58
N SER A 20 -3.90 -1.65 14.61
CA SER A 20 -5.16 -2.26 15.07
C SER A 20 -6.23 -2.25 13.99
N TYR A 21 -6.35 -1.17 13.24
CA TYR A 21 -7.32 -1.06 12.16
C TYR A 21 -7.01 -2.03 11.02
N VAL A 22 -5.73 -2.14 10.63
CA VAL A 22 -5.27 -3.05 9.58
C VAL A 22 -5.50 -4.51 9.98
N PHE A 23 -5.16 -4.91 11.21
CA PHE A 23 -5.39 -6.28 11.66
C PHE A 23 -6.89 -6.63 11.70
N LYS A 24 -7.72 -5.74 12.22
CA LYS A 24 -9.18 -5.91 12.19
C LYS A 24 -9.72 -6.05 10.77
N HIS A 25 -9.19 -5.28 9.83
CA HIS A 25 -9.57 -5.38 8.42
C HIS A 25 -9.18 -6.75 7.83
N ILE A 26 -7.96 -7.24 8.09
CA ILE A 26 -7.51 -8.57 7.62
C ILE A 26 -8.39 -9.69 8.19
N GLU A 27 -8.74 -9.62 9.48
CA GLU A 27 -9.55 -10.64 10.16
C GLU A 27 -11.02 -10.64 9.72
N SER A 28 -11.58 -9.47 9.43
CA SER A 28 -13.00 -9.31 9.11
C SER A 28 -13.30 -9.42 7.62
N SER A 29 -12.30 -9.33 6.76
CA SER A 29 -12.50 -9.30 5.31
C SER A 29 -12.54 -10.72 4.75
N SER A 30 -13.74 -11.19 4.38
CA SER A 30 -13.91 -12.40 3.55
C SER A 30 -13.22 -12.28 2.19
N ASP A 31 -12.89 -11.07 1.79
CA ASP A 31 -12.38 -10.69 0.47
C ASP A 31 -10.89 -10.39 0.47
N PHE A 32 -10.16 -10.73 1.55
CA PHE A 32 -8.71 -10.65 1.57
C PHE A 32 -8.15 -11.74 0.66
N ASN A 33 -8.19 -11.46 -0.64
CA ASN A 33 -7.99 -12.44 -1.71
C ASN A 33 -6.52 -12.78 -1.89
N TYR A 34 -6.23 -14.08 -1.93
CA TYR A 34 -4.90 -14.56 -2.29
C TYR A 34 -4.68 -14.56 -3.80
N THR A 35 -3.68 -13.85 -4.25
CA THR A 35 -3.28 -13.82 -5.67
C THR A 35 -2.06 -14.71 -5.88
N LYS A 36 -2.26 -15.88 -6.51
CA LYS A 36 -1.19 -16.87 -6.76
C LYS A 36 -0.03 -16.29 -7.56
N ILE A 37 -0.28 -15.41 -8.53
CA ILE A 37 0.77 -14.85 -9.40
C ILE A 37 1.85 -14.12 -8.59
N TYR A 38 1.45 -13.45 -7.49
CA TYR A 38 2.36 -12.65 -6.67
C TYR A 38 2.63 -13.26 -5.28
N GLY A 39 2.01 -14.39 -4.93
CA GLY A 39 2.15 -14.99 -3.61
C GLY A 39 1.73 -14.05 -2.48
N ARG A 40 0.64 -13.29 -2.66
CA ARG A 40 0.20 -12.29 -1.69
C ARG A 40 -1.31 -12.26 -1.52
N TYR A 41 -1.73 -11.91 -0.31
CA TYR A 41 -3.09 -11.46 -0.03
C TYR A 41 -3.15 -9.96 -0.19
N TRP A 42 -4.24 -9.44 -0.71
CA TRP A 42 -4.43 -8.01 -0.81
C TRP A 42 -5.91 -7.62 -0.84
N ASN A 43 -6.21 -6.42 -0.37
CA ASN A 43 -7.49 -5.76 -0.55
C ASN A 43 -7.31 -4.24 -0.39
N THR A 44 -8.27 -3.47 -0.91
CA THR A 44 -8.38 -2.05 -0.56
C THR A 44 -8.87 -1.91 0.88
N ILE A 45 -8.34 -0.93 1.60
CA ILE A 45 -8.73 -0.59 2.95
C ILE A 45 -9.19 0.86 2.99
N ASP A 46 -10.40 1.09 3.50
CA ASP A 46 -10.95 2.42 3.70
C ASP A 46 -10.79 2.78 5.19
N PHE A 47 -9.86 3.66 5.50
CA PHE A 47 -9.64 4.17 6.84
C PHE A 47 -10.69 5.23 7.22
N ASN A 48 -10.89 5.43 8.53
CA ASN A 48 -11.64 6.57 9.03
C ASN A 48 -10.88 7.90 8.80
N ASP A 49 -11.56 9.02 9.03
CA ASP A 49 -11.02 10.35 8.78
C ASP A 49 -9.78 10.65 9.63
N ASP A 50 -9.70 10.17 10.87
CA ASP A 50 -8.58 10.41 11.76
C ASP A 50 -7.29 9.78 11.20
N ILE A 51 -7.36 8.52 10.77
CA ILE A 51 -6.23 7.83 10.16
C ILE A 51 -5.91 8.45 8.79
N ASN A 52 -6.91 8.75 7.96
CA ASN A 52 -6.69 9.40 6.67
C ASN A 52 -5.95 10.74 6.82
N ASN A 53 -6.39 11.57 7.77
CA ASN A 53 -5.76 12.87 8.05
C ASN A 53 -4.30 12.69 8.51
N LEU A 54 -4.03 11.69 9.34
CA LEU A 54 -2.68 11.35 9.79
C LEU A 54 -1.79 10.94 8.60
N LEU A 55 -2.27 10.06 7.73
CA LEU A 55 -1.55 9.59 6.54
C LEU A 55 -1.29 10.74 5.56
N ILE A 56 -2.28 11.61 5.31
CA ILE A 56 -2.15 12.80 4.46
C ILE A 56 -1.11 13.76 5.03
N LYS A 57 -1.16 14.04 6.33
CA LYS A 57 -0.19 14.92 6.99
C LYS A 57 1.22 14.36 6.88
N THR A 58 1.39 13.06 7.11
CA THR A 58 2.69 12.37 6.98
C THR A 58 3.22 12.45 5.55
N ALA A 59 2.38 12.17 4.56
CA ALA A 59 2.76 12.25 3.15
C ALA A 59 3.14 13.67 2.75
N ARG A 60 2.32 14.68 3.08
CA ARG A 60 2.60 16.08 2.75
C ARG A 60 3.93 16.54 3.34
N SER A 61 4.18 16.21 4.61
CA SER A 61 5.44 16.55 5.26
C SER A 61 6.64 15.82 4.63
N GLY A 62 6.50 14.53 4.35
CA GLY A 62 7.60 13.72 3.82
C GLY A 62 7.93 14.04 2.36
N PHE A 63 6.92 14.27 1.54
CA PHE A 63 7.10 14.64 0.13
C PHE A 63 7.37 16.13 -0.10
N ASP A 64 7.20 16.98 0.92
CA ASP A 64 7.26 18.44 0.80
C ASP A 64 6.25 18.96 -0.24
N VAL A 65 5.01 18.46 -0.18
CA VAL A 65 3.90 18.80 -1.08
C VAL A 65 2.63 19.01 -0.26
N ASP A 66 2.11 20.23 -0.25
CA ASP A 66 1.00 20.63 0.62
C ASP A 66 -0.39 20.15 0.18
N ASP A 67 -0.57 19.83 -1.10
CA ASP A 67 -1.88 19.58 -1.70
C ASP A 67 -2.15 18.11 -2.06
N LEU A 68 -1.49 17.16 -1.40
CA LEU A 68 -1.74 15.73 -1.62
C LEU A 68 -3.05 15.27 -0.97
N GLU A 69 -3.79 14.43 -1.69
CA GLU A 69 -4.95 13.68 -1.20
C GLU A 69 -4.82 12.19 -1.50
N ILE A 70 -5.47 11.35 -0.68
CA ILE A 70 -5.48 9.90 -0.88
C ILE A 70 -6.38 9.53 -2.05
N VAL A 71 -5.79 8.87 -3.04
CA VAL A 71 -6.52 8.24 -4.15
C VAL A 71 -7.14 6.94 -3.67
N TYR A 72 -6.32 6.00 -3.17
CA TYR A 72 -6.74 4.74 -2.56
C TYR A 72 -5.65 4.20 -1.64
N THR A 73 -6.02 3.26 -0.77
CA THR A 73 -5.07 2.53 0.07
C THR A 73 -5.25 1.03 -0.13
N GLN A 74 -4.15 0.31 -0.29
CA GLN A 74 -4.10 -1.14 -0.33
C GLN A 74 -3.48 -1.68 0.95
N CYS A 75 -4.08 -2.74 1.49
CA CYS A 75 -3.47 -3.60 2.50
C CYS A 75 -2.96 -4.86 1.81
N VAL A 76 -1.71 -5.22 2.05
CA VAL A 76 -1.07 -6.38 1.44
C VAL A 76 -0.39 -7.21 2.50
N LYS A 77 -0.59 -8.53 2.47
CA LYS A 77 0.16 -9.50 3.26
C LYS A 77 0.90 -10.45 2.32
N TYR A 78 2.21 -10.42 2.38
CA TYR A 78 3.10 -11.35 1.69
C TYR A 78 3.40 -12.51 2.62
N GLN A 79 3.08 -13.72 2.18
CA GLN A 79 3.29 -14.95 2.94
C GLN A 79 3.33 -16.13 1.97
N ILE A 80 4.20 -17.11 2.21
CA ILE A 80 4.17 -18.36 1.43
C ILE A 80 2.82 -19.05 1.67
N LYS A 81 2.16 -19.48 0.59
CA LYS A 81 0.94 -20.28 0.65
C LYS A 81 0.89 -21.25 -0.51
N ASP A 82 0.49 -22.50 -0.23
CA ASP A 82 0.33 -23.55 -1.24
C ASP A 82 1.60 -23.75 -2.10
N GLY A 83 2.79 -23.58 -1.51
CA GLY A 83 4.08 -23.66 -2.20
C GLY A 83 4.43 -22.47 -3.08
N VAL A 84 3.59 -21.42 -3.11
CA VAL A 84 3.85 -20.20 -3.87
C VAL A 84 4.62 -19.21 -2.99
N THR A 85 5.80 -18.80 -3.47
CA THR A 85 6.67 -17.84 -2.81
C THR A 85 6.27 -16.41 -3.21
N PRO A 86 6.15 -15.48 -2.26
CA PRO A 86 5.91 -14.08 -2.55
C PRO A 86 6.93 -13.48 -3.52
N SER A 87 6.44 -12.61 -4.40
CA SER A 87 7.27 -11.87 -5.34
C SER A 87 6.67 -10.49 -5.63
N LEU A 88 7.54 -9.54 -5.95
CA LEU A 88 7.15 -8.24 -6.49
C LEU A 88 8.16 -7.89 -7.58
N GLY A 89 7.73 -8.05 -8.84
CA GLY A 89 8.54 -7.72 -10.00
C GLY A 89 8.84 -6.21 -10.10
N ASN A 90 9.84 -5.86 -10.87
CA ASN A 90 10.21 -4.47 -11.08
C ASN A 90 9.11 -3.74 -11.88
N HIS A 91 8.55 -2.66 -11.31
CA HIS A 91 7.47 -1.88 -11.89
C HIS A 91 7.50 -0.46 -11.34
N ILE A 92 6.76 0.42 -11.95
CA ILE A 92 6.29 1.69 -11.38
C ILE A 92 4.83 1.48 -10.95
N ASP A 93 4.35 2.27 -9.99
CA ASP A 93 2.94 2.32 -9.72
C ASP A 93 2.21 2.91 -10.94
N ASP A 94 0.94 2.57 -11.07
CA ASP A 94 0.15 3.12 -12.18
C ASP A 94 0.04 4.66 -12.08
N PHE A 95 -0.19 5.29 -13.23
CA PHE A 95 -0.31 6.74 -13.39
C PHE A 95 -1.37 7.44 -12.50
N TYR A 96 -2.03 6.71 -11.61
CA TYR A 96 -2.95 7.24 -10.60
C TYR A 96 -2.26 7.62 -9.30
N ALA A 97 -1.05 7.16 -9.07
CA ALA A 97 -0.31 7.38 -7.84
C ALA A 97 0.94 8.19 -8.15
N THR A 98 0.82 9.53 -8.12
CA THR A 98 2.01 10.37 -8.29
C THR A 98 2.98 10.23 -7.11
N HIS A 99 2.45 9.88 -5.93
CA HIS A 99 3.22 9.65 -4.71
C HIS A 99 2.67 8.42 -3.98
N THR A 100 3.54 7.54 -3.54
CA THR A 100 3.18 6.34 -2.79
C THR A 100 3.94 6.29 -1.47
N LEU A 101 3.21 6.07 -0.39
CA LEU A 101 3.75 5.82 0.93
C LEU A 101 3.59 4.32 1.23
N ASN A 102 4.70 3.57 1.20
CA ASN A 102 4.75 2.17 1.55
C ASN A 102 5.10 2.03 3.03
N ILE A 103 4.13 1.68 3.88
CA ILE A 103 4.28 1.57 5.33
C ILE A 103 4.27 0.10 5.73
N ILE A 104 5.29 -0.32 6.49
CA ILE A 104 5.35 -1.66 7.08
C ILE A 104 4.57 -1.67 8.39
N ILE A 105 3.50 -2.45 8.42
CA ILE A 105 2.61 -2.59 9.58
C ILE A 105 3.11 -3.65 10.55
N ASP A 106 3.57 -4.78 10.00
CA ASP A 106 4.13 -5.87 10.78
C ASP A 106 4.99 -6.77 9.90
N SER A 107 6.04 -7.35 10.47
CA SER A 107 6.95 -8.22 9.73
C SER A 107 7.67 -9.18 10.66
N THR A 108 7.77 -10.44 10.27
CA THR A 108 8.59 -11.46 10.96
C THR A 108 10.00 -11.56 10.39
N LEU A 109 10.27 -10.90 9.27
CA LEU A 109 11.56 -10.94 8.57
C LEU A 109 11.82 -9.62 7.84
N ASP A 110 13.08 -9.32 7.58
CA ASP A 110 13.47 -8.24 6.70
C ASP A 110 13.43 -8.71 5.23
N TRP A 111 12.49 -8.17 4.46
CA TRP A 111 12.39 -8.37 3.02
C TRP A 111 12.31 -7.00 2.35
N PRO A 112 13.46 -6.43 1.96
CA PRO A 112 13.57 -5.03 1.58
C PRO A 112 12.72 -4.69 0.36
N LEU A 113 12.33 -3.41 0.26
CA LEU A 113 11.86 -2.81 -0.97
C LEU A 113 13.05 -2.19 -1.70
N THR A 114 13.34 -2.66 -2.91
CA THR A 114 14.38 -2.09 -3.76
C THR A 114 13.77 -1.00 -4.61
N VAL A 115 14.33 0.21 -4.58
CA VAL A 115 13.93 1.34 -5.43
C VAL A 115 15.14 1.77 -6.25
N GLY A 116 15.09 1.57 -7.57
CA GLY A 116 16.28 1.67 -8.40
C GLY A 116 17.33 0.66 -7.96
N GLU A 117 18.45 1.14 -7.41
CA GLU A 117 19.56 0.32 -6.89
C GLU A 117 19.68 0.32 -5.36
N VAL A 118 18.70 0.90 -4.65
CA VAL A 118 18.75 1.07 -3.19
C VAL A 118 17.74 0.16 -2.51
N ASP A 119 18.20 -0.64 -1.56
CA ASP A 119 17.37 -1.49 -0.72
C ASP A 119 16.95 -0.76 0.55
N PHE A 120 15.64 -0.69 0.80
CA PHE A 120 15.04 -0.13 2.00
C PHE A 120 14.47 -1.26 2.87
N PRO A 121 14.87 -1.37 4.14
CA PRO A 121 14.47 -2.48 5.00
C PRO A 121 12.96 -2.46 5.31
N SER A 122 12.39 -3.64 5.58
CA SER A 122 10.99 -3.81 5.96
C SER A 122 10.83 -3.90 7.48
N LEU A 123 11.16 -2.82 8.18
CA LEU A 123 11.01 -2.73 9.64
C LEU A 123 9.60 -2.24 10.02
N THR A 124 9.01 -2.82 11.05
CA THR A 124 7.70 -2.39 11.57
C THR A 124 7.72 -0.90 11.94
N ASN A 125 6.66 -0.16 11.60
CA ASN A 125 6.57 1.30 11.74
C ASN A 125 7.60 2.07 10.91
N SER A 126 8.03 1.52 9.79
CA SER A 126 8.84 2.24 8.81
C SER A 126 8.05 2.55 7.56
N ALA A 127 8.51 3.53 6.79
CA ALA A 127 7.93 3.87 5.52
C ALA A 127 8.98 4.18 4.46
N VAL A 128 8.67 3.80 3.22
CA VAL A 128 9.37 4.26 2.02
C VAL A 128 8.47 5.25 1.29
N PHE A 129 9.02 6.42 1.01
CA PHE A 129 8.36 7.49 0.26
C PHE A 129 8.81 7.41 -1.20
N LEU A 130 7.88 7.14 -2.11
CA LEU A 130 8.13 6.90 -3.53
C LEU A 130 7.44 7.95 -4.40
N LYS A 131 8.05 8.32 -5.52
CA LYS A 131 7.31 8.86 -6.66
C LYS A 131 6.73 7.68 -7.44
N GLY A 132 5.45 7.38 -7.19
CA GLY A 132 4.82 6.15 -7.68
C GLY A 132 4.89 6.00 -9.20
N ASP A 133 4.72 7.08 -9.93
CA ASP A 133 4.72 7.14 -11.40
C ASP A 133 6.12 7.25 -12.05
N GLU A 134 7.18 7.43 -11.26
CA GLU A 134 8.55 7.62 -11.76
C GLU A 134 9.52 6.54 -11.25
N ASP A 135 9.37 6.11 -9.99
CA ASP A 135 10.35 5.28 -9.32
C ASP A 135 10.11 3.79 -9.58
N PHE A 136 10.96 3.17 -10.37
CA PHE A 136 10.96 1.71 -10.53
C PHE A 136 11.30 1.05 -9.20
N HIS A 137 10.43 0.14 -8.77
CA HIS A 137 10.63 -0.58 -7.52
C HIS A 137 10.24 -2.06 -7.62
N SER A 138 10.84 -2.85 -6.75
CA SER A 138 10.65 -4.31 -6.69
C SER A 138 10.99 -4.83 -5.31
N ARG A 139 10.77 -6.11 -5.09
CA ARG A 139 11.37 -6.82 -3.96
C ARG A 139 12.25 -7.96 -4.46
N PRO A 140 13.42 -8.22 -3.85
CA PRO A 140 14.26 -9.33 -4.22
C PRO A 140 13.56 -10.67 -3.95
N LYS A 141 14.22 -11.78 -4.28
CA LYS A 141 13.69 -13.10 -3.95
C LYS A 141 13.34 -13.17 -2.47
N TYR A 142 12.14 -13.66 -2.15
CA TYR A 142 11.67 -13.83 -0.78
C TYR A 142 12.68 -14.69 0.03
N PRO A 143 13.17 -14.19 1.18
CA PRO A 143 14.33 -14.78 1.85
C PRO A 143 14.01 -16.01 2.69
N SER A 144 12.72 -16.29 2.93
CA SER A 144 12.29 -17.41 3.78
C SER A 144 11.72 -18.58 2.99
N LYS A 145 11.73 -19.76 3.64
CA LYS A 145 10.99 -20.97 3.22
C LYS A 145 9.92 -21.35 4.26
N ASN A 146 9.81 -20.60 5.34
CA ASN A 146 8.85 -20.82 6.41
C ASN A 146 7.52 -20.18 6.08
N GLU A 147 6.44 -20.95 6.04
CA GLU A 147 5.08 -20.46 5.75
C GLU A 147 4.51 -19.53 6.83
N ASN A 148 5.12 -19.50 8.02
CA ASN A 148 4.72 -18.57 9.09
C ASN A 148 5.38 -17.19 8.96
N ASP A 149 6.37 -17.04 8.08
CA ASP A 149 7.00 -15.75 7.84
C ASP A 149 6.14 -14.88 6.92
N TYR A 150 6.02 -13.62 7.28
CA TYR A 150 5.20 -12.66 6.54
C TYR A 150 5.73 -11.24 6.62
N VAL A 151 5.26 -10.43 5.67
CA VAL A 151 5.32 -8.96 5.70
C VAL A 151 3.92 -8.43 5.44
N ILE A 152 3.41 -7.57 6.33
CA ILE A 152 2.17 -6.82 6.16
C ILE A 152 2.53 -5.36 5.90
N ALA A 153 2.06 -4.84 4.78
CA ALA A 153 2.27 -3.45 4.39
C ALA A 153 0.95 -2.80 3.96
N ILE A 154 0.88 -1.50 4.10
CA ILE A 154 -0.11 -0.68 3.40
C ILE A 154 0.58 0.22 2.38
N PHE A 155 -0.03 0.32 1.21
CA PHE A 155 0.38 1.24 0.15
C PHE A 155 -0.68 2.33 0.08
N VAL A 156 -0.29 3.53 0.51
CA VAL A 156 -1.17 4.69 0.46
C VAL A 156 -0.77 5.52 -0.75
N ASN A 157 -1.68 5.62 -1.69
CA ASN A 157 -1.46 6.25 -2.98
C ASN A 157 -2.08 7.63 -3.00
N PHE A 158 -1.29 8.64 -3.39
CA PHE A 158 -1.65 10.04 -3.37
C PHE A 158 -1.53 10.68 -4.75
N ALA A 159 -2.32 11.72 -4.95
CA ALA A 159 -2.20 12.63 -6.08
C ALA A 159 -2.53 14.06 -5.61
N PRO A 160 -2.14 15.10 -6.39
CA PRO A 160 -2.52 16.49 -6.09
C PRO A 160 -4.04 16.65 -6.01
N ALA A 161 -4.53 17.38 -5.00
CA ALA A 161 -5.95 17.51 -4.65
C ALA A 161 -6.86 17.93 -5.82
N ASN A 162 -6.36 18.80 -6.69
CA ASN A 162 -7.11 19.30 -7.84
C ASN A 162 -6.93 18.51 -9.13
N SER A 163 -6.22 17.36 -9.06
CA SER A 163 -5.94 16.54 -10.24
C SER A 163 -7.20 15.82 -10.74
N GLU A 164 -7.21 15.46 -12.02
CA GLU A 164 -8.26 14.62 -12.61
C GLU A 164 -8.31 13.23 -11.95
N ILE A 165 -7.18 12.78 -11.41
CA ILE A 165 -7.08 11.52 -10.64
C ILE A 165 -7.98 11.59 -9.41
N ILE A 166 -7.85 12.63 -8.60
CA ILE A 166 -8.68 12.82 -7.39
C ILE A 166 -10.15 12.98 -7.74
N LYS A 167 -10.48 13.74 -8.78
CA LYS A 167 -11.87 13.88 -9.23
C LYS A 167 -12.50 12.54 -9.62
N LYS A 168 -11.75 11.68 -10.34
CA LYS A 168 -12.21 10.33 -10.70
C LYS A 168 -12.34 9.44 -9.47
N SER A 169 -11.35 9.45 -8.56
CA SER A 169 -11.38 8.70 -7.32
C SER A 169 -12.61 9.09 -6.47
N ASN A 170 -12.87 10.38 -6.28
CA ASN A 170 -14.01 10.87 -5.52
C ASN A 170 -15.34 10.47 -6.16
N ARG A 171 -15.43 10.53 -7.49
CA ARG A 171 -16.62 10.06 -8.22
C ARG A 171 -16.85 8.56 -7.99
N PHE A 172 -15.79 7.73 -8.02
CA PHE A 172 -15.91 6.31 -7.72
C PHE A 172 -16.33 6.06 -6.27
N LYS A 173 -15.70 6.73 -5.30
CA LYS A 173 -16.03 6.63 -3.87
C LYS A 173 -17.48 7.02 -3.56
N SER A 174 -18.07 7.93 -4.34
CA SER A 174 -19.47 8.35 -4.20
C SER A 174 -20.50 7.33 -4.71
N LEU A 175 -20.06 6.29 -5.44
CA LEU A 175 -20.97 5.24 -5.91
C LEU A 175 -21.38 4.33 -4.74
N PRO A 176 -22.60 3.73 -4.78
CA PRO A 176 -23.02 2.71 -3.83
C PRO A 176 -21.99 1.58 -3.71
N LYS A 177 -21.84 1.01 -2.50
CA LYS A 177 -20.85 -0.04 -2.23
C LYS A 177 -20.97 -1.21 -3.21
N GLU A 178 -22.19 -1.67 -3.47
CA GLU A 178 -22.49 -2.81 -4.36
C GLU A 178 -22.04 -2.54 -5.81
N VAL A 179 -22.18 -1.28 -6.25
CA VAL A 179 -21.72 -0.85 -7.59
C VAL A 179 -20.20 -0.84 -7.66
N ARG A 180 -19.53 -0.32 -6.61
CA ARG A 180 -18.07 -0.31 -6.52
C ARG A 180 -17.50 -1.74 -6.53
N GLU A 181 -18.10 -2.65 -5.77
CA GLU A 181 -17.70 -4.06 -5.73
C GLU A 181 -17.92 -4.75 -7.09
N ALA A 182 -19.08 -4.54 -7.71
CA ALA A 182 -19.38 -5.09 -9.04
C ALA A 182 -18.43 -4.55 -10.13
N MET A 183 -17.99 -3.30 -10.01
CA MET A 183 -16.98 -2.72 -10.91
C MET A 183 -15.63 -3.36 -10.66
N ARG A 184 -15.19 -3.50 -9.42
CA ARG A 184 -13.91 -4.16 -9.07
C ARG A 184 -13.81 -5.59 -9.57
N LEU A 185 -14.91 -6.37 -9.52
CA LEU A 185 -14.95 -7.76 -10.01
C LEU A 185 -14.83 -7.88 -11.54
N LYS A 186 -15.17 -6.83 -12.27
CA LYS A 186 -15.09 -6.80 -13.75
C LYS A 186 -13.74 -6.30 -14.27
N MET A 187 -12.88 -5.84 -13.37
CA MET A 187 -11.61 -5.25 -13.73
C MET A 187 -10.55 -6.32 -13.83
N THR A 188 -9.72 -6.23 -14.84
CA THR A 188 -8.48 -7.02 -14.91
C THR A 188 -7.52 -6.53 -13.81
N PRO A 189 -6.50 -7.32 -13.45
CA PRO A 189 -5.47 -6.84 -12.50
C PRO A 189 -4.85 -5.49 -12.88
N ASN A 190 -4.83 -5.16 -14.17
CA ASN A 190 -4.36 -3.86 -14.66
C ASN A 190 -5.41 -2.74 -14.55
N ASP A 191 -6.70 -3.10 -14.42
CA ASP A 191 -7.81 -2.15 -14.29
C ASP A 191 -8.16 -1.86 -12.81
N VAL A 192 -7.77 -2.73 -11.89
CA VAL A 192 -8.07 -2.61 -10.44
C VAL A 192 -7.43 -1.37 -9.83
N ASN A 193 -6.36 -0.88 -10.44
CA ASN A 193 -5.69 0.35 -10.02
C ASN A 193 -6.38 1.64 -10.51
N LEU A 194 -7.47 1.51 -11.26
CA LEU A 194 -8.20 2.66 -11.84
C LEU A 194 -9.31 3.24 -10.95
N TYR A 195 -9.70 2.52 -9.86
CA TYR A 195 -10.91 2.88 -9.11
C TYR A 195 -10.83 2.52 -7.64
#